data_521d8f0aca3419e90f4a16d233142829
#
_entry.id   521d8f0aca3419e90f4a16d233142829
#
_cell.length_a   1.000
_cell.length_b   1.000
_cell.length_c   1.000
_cell.angle_alpha   90.00
_cell.angle_beta   90.00
_cell.angle_gamma   90.00
#
_symmetry.space_group_name_H-M   'P 1'
#
loop_
_entity.id
_entity.type
_entity.pdbx_description
1 polymer ?
#
loop_
_entity_poly.entity_id
_entity_poly.type
_entity_poly.pdbx_seq_one_letter_code
_entity_poly.pdbx_strand_id
1 'polypeptide(L)'
;MDSSIDEVPNNMSKKKESDPLIMATKINISSKDDNNDGIYLSWKDLWVSVPDKKVGRRPILEGISGYAQPGEVLAIMGPSGCGKSTLLDALAGRLASNTRQSGDILVNGRKQALAFGTSAYVTQDDTLMTTLTVKETVYYSAQLQLPQSMPLHEKKERAEETIKEMGLQEAMNTRIGGWSLKGLSGGQKRRVSICIEILTRPKLLFLDEPTSGLDSAASYHVMNRIIKIAQQDMRTIVASIHQPSSEVFELFDNLCLLSYGKTIYFGSSSKANEFFAINGFPCPYMRNPSDHYLRTINKDFDNIEEGFGKNIISSSKAIDTLVMSYESSEACLNVRQKVLTICQK
;
A
#
# COMPACT_ATOMS: atom_id res chain seq x y z
N MET A 1 68.93 46.10 -17.33
CA MET A 1 68.41 47.37 -16.75
C MET A 1 66.91 46.98 -16.47
N ASP A 2 66.64 46.40 -15.32
CA ASP A 2 66.16 47.10 -14.10
C ASP A 2 64.83 47.76 -14.39
N SER A 3 63.79 47.54 -13.73
CA SER A 3 63.44 47.21 -12.32
C SER A 3 61.94 46.95 -12.26
N SER A 4 61.46 45.90 -11.63
CA SER A 4 60.83 45.86 -10.30
C SER A 4 59.96 47.05 -9.91
N ILE A 5 58.75 46.71 -9.41
CA ILE A 5 58.09 47.15 -8.17
C ILE A 5 56.60 46.85 -8.28
N ASP A 6 56.09 45.83 -7.58
CA ASP A 6 55.42 45.82 -6.28
C ASP A 6 53.95 46.32 -6.25
N GLU A 7 53.16 45.41 -5.78
CA GLU A 7 52.15 45.46 -4.65
C GLU A 7 50.84 46.19 -4.92
N VAL A 8 49.78 45.63 -4.56
CA VAL A 8 49.09 44.97 -3.49
C VAL A 8 47.56 45.25 -3.60
N PRO A 9 46.69 44.58 -2.91
CA PRO A 9 45.41 44.04 -3.36
C PRO A 9 44.21 44.92 -3.03
N ASN A 10 43.11 44.67 -3.69
CA ASN A 10 41.85 45.20 -3.18
C ASN A 10 40.78 44.12 -3.17
N ASN A 11 40.47 43.66 -1.96
CA ASN A 11 39.32 42.89 -1.54
C ASN A 11 38.03 43.58 -1.96
N MET A 12 37.21 42.88 -2.71
CA MET A 12 35.77 43.11 -2.66
C MET A 12 35.03 41.76 -2.78
N SER A 13 34.60 41.30 -1.62
CA SER A 13 33.69 40.21 -1.37
C SER A 13 32.41 40.37 -2.19
N LYS A 14 32.17 39.49 -3.17
CA LYS A 14 30.85 39.20 -3.68
C LYS A 14 30.40 37.90 -3.06
N LYS A 15 29.50 37.98 -2.07
CA LYS A 15 28.66 36.90 -1.61
C LYS A 15 27.88 36.34 -2.81
N LYS A 16 28.20 35.12 -3.22
CA LYS A 16 27.32 34.30 -4.03
C LYS A 16 26.35 33.63 -3.07
N GLU A 17 25.07 33.96 -3.19
CA GLU A 17 23.96 33.18 -2.68
C GLU A 17 24.05 31.79 -3.28
N SER A 18 24.20 30.81 -2.42
CA SER A 18 24.20 29.42 -2.78
C SER A 18 22.75 28.94 -2.82
N ASP A 19 22.28 28.53 -3.99
CA ASP A 19 21.05 27.78 -4.20
C ASP A 19 21.01 26.50 -3.33
N PRO A 20 19.94 26.24 -2.64
CA PRO A 20 19.78 25.01 -1.85
C PRO A 20 19.12 23.89 -2.69
N LEU A 21 19.75 23.46 -3.76
CA LEU A 21 19.38 22.23 -4.45
C LEU A 21 20.67 21.45 -4.75
N ILE A 22 20.65 20.16 -4.35
CA ILE A 22 21.70 19.15 -4.54
C ILE A 22 22.62 18.97 -3.32
N MET A 23 22.07 18.45 -2.24
CA MET A 23 22.78 17.49 -1.40
C MET A 23 22.26 16.08 -1.72
N ALA A 24 22.74 15.53 -2.82
CA ALA A 24 22.72 14.08 -3.00
C ALA A 24 23.72 13.49 -2.03
N THR A 25 23.23 13.07 -0.87
CA THR A 25 24.00 12.27 0.07
C THR A 25 24.38 10.97 -0.64
N LYS A 26 25.65 10.80 -0.95
CA LYS A 26 26.23 9.52 -1.36
C LYS A 26 26.01 8.54 -0.22
N ILE A 27 24.98 7.73 -0.31
CA ILE A 27 24.81 6.58 0.56
C ILE A 27 25.77 5.51 0.02
N ASN A 28 26.87 5.30 0.71
CA ASN A 28 27.73 4.14 0.54
C ASN A 28 26.89 2.88 0.82
N ILE A 29 26.50 2.19 -0.24
CA ILE A 29 26.04 0.82 -0.16
C ILE A 29 27.31 -0.03 -0.03
N SER A 30 27.83 -0.11 1.17
CA SER A 30 28.84 -1.08 1.53
C SER A 30 28.19 -2.24 2.24
N SER A 31 28.51 -3.42 1.72
CA SER A 31 28.52 -4.71 2.40
C SER A 31 27.22 -5.50 2.55
N LYS A 32 27.29 -6.64 1.95
CA LYS A 32 26.76 -7.94 2.36
C LYS A 32 26.43 -7.97 3.85
N ASP A 33 25.16 -7.76 4.14
CA ASP A 33 24.53 -8.31 5.35
C ASP A 33 23.45 -9.26 4.86
N ASP A 34 23.77 -10.56 4.91
CA ASP A 34 22.86 -11.69 4.77
C ASP A 34 21.91 -11.78 5.97
N ASN A 35 21.29 -10.69 6.34
CA ASN A 35 20.14 -10.67 7.22
C ASN A 35 18.90 -10.47 6.35
N ASN A 36 18.24 -11.60 6.07
CA ASN A 36 16.96 -11.68 5.38
C ASN A 36 15.82 -11.13 6.25
N ASP A 37 16.08 -10.10 7.05
CA ASP A 37 15.10 -9.43 7.88
C ASP A 37 14.24 -8.51 6.99
N GLY A 38 12.98 -8.88 6.84
CA GLY A 38 11.99 -8.06 6.17
C GLY A 38 11.71 -6.77 6.94
N ILE A 39 10.94 -5.88 6.37
CA ILE A 39 10.57 -4.59 6.96
C ILE A 39 9.28 -4.73 7.76
N TYR A 40 9.31 -4.39 9.03
CA TYR A 40 8.12 -4.18 9.86
C TYR A 40 7.65 -2.73 9.69
N LEU A 41 6.39 -2.56 9.30
CA LEU A 41 5.73 -1.26 9.28
C LEU A 41 4.75 -1.19 10.44
N SER A 42 4.80 -0.13 11.24
CA SER A 42 3.84 0.08 12.31
C SER A 42 3.39 1.55 12.35
N TRP A 43 2.16 1.78 12.79
CA TRP A 43 1.65 3.12 12.98
C TRP A 43 0.82 3.19 14.26
N LYS A 44 0.87 4.35 14.90
CA LYS A 44 0.21 4.59 16.16
C LYS A 44 -0.52 5.92 16.12
N ASP A 45 -1.79 5.85 16.49
CA ASP A 45 -2.65 7.03 16.68
C ASP A 45 -2.64 7.96 15.46
N LEU A 46 -2.80 7.37 14.28
CA LEU A 46 -2.71 8.07 13.01
C LEU A 46 -3.99 8.85 12.71
N TRP A 47 -3.88 10.15 12.62
CA TRP A 47 -4.94 11.08 12.24
C TRP A 47 -4.60 11.72 10.90
N VAL A 48 -5.58 11.80 10.01
CA VAL A 48 -5.44 12.49 8.73
C VAL A 48 -6.65 13.36 8.48
N SER A 49 -6.43 14.64 8.14
CA SER A 49 -7.49 15.59 7.83
C SER A 49 -7.18 16.40 6.57
N VAL A 50 -8.23 16.71 5.81
CA VAL A 50 -8.16 17.51 4.58
C VAL A 50 -8.86 18.86 4.77
N PRO A 51 -8.49 19.90 4.00
CA PRO A 51 -9.22 21.17 4.02
C PRO A 51 -10.68 20.96 3.60
N ASP A 52 -11.59 21.60 4.32
CA ASP A 52 -13.02 21.61 4.00
C ASP A 52 -13.53 23.04 4.07
N LYS A 53 -14.30 23.45 3.05
CA LYS A 53 -14.81 24.83 2.93
C LYS A 53 -15.82 25.23 4.02
N LYS A 54 -16.52 24.23 4.62
CA LYS A 54 -17.59 24.48 5.59
C LYS A 54 -17.09 24.39 7.04
N VAL A 55 -16.19 23.45 7.32
CA VAL A 55 -15.78 23.10 8.69
C VAL A 55 -14.31 23.45 8.95
N GLY A 56 -13.62 24.05 7.96
CA GLY A 56 -12.20 24.34 8.02
C GLY A 56 -11.33 23.11 7.72
N ARG A 57 -11.49 22.02 8.45
CA ARG A 57 -10.83 20.74 8.18
C ARG A 57 -11.76 19.57 8.53
N ARG A 58 -11.81 18.60 7.63
CA ARG A 58 -12.57 17.36 7.83
C ARG A 58 -11.62 16.21 8.13
N PRO A 59 -11.82 15.46 9.22
CA PRO A 59 -11.06 14.24 9.47
C PRO A 59 -11.44 13.16 8.44
N ILE A 60 -10.44 12.43 7.97
CA ILE A 60 -10.59 11.26 7.11
C ILE A 60 -10.18 10.00 7.86
N LEU A 61 -9.15 10.08 8.69
CA LEU A 61 -8.72 9.00 9.59
C LEU A 61 -8.68 9.54 11.01
N GLU A 62 -9.18 8.74 11.97
CA GLU A 62 -9.37 9.11 13.35
C GLU A 62 -8.70 8.11 14.30
N GLY A 63 -7.42 8.35 14.64
CA GLY A 63 -6.68 7.59 15.66
C GLY A 63 -6.40 6.13 15.30
N ILE A 64 -6.11 5.85 14.03
CA ILE A 64 -5.87 4.48 13.56
C ILE A 64 -4.50 3.98 14.00
N SER A 65 -4.45 2.78 14.58
CA SER A 65 -3.21 2.10 14.95
C SER A 65 -3.17 0.71 14.34
N GLY A 66 -1.97 0.24 13.96
CA GLY A 66 -1.80 -1.07 13.34
C GLY A 66 -0.36 -1.38 12.96
N TYR A 67 -0.18 -2.51 12.31
CA TYR A 67 1.14 -2.96 11.83
C TYR A 67 1.00 -3.83 10.58
N ALA A 68 2.09 -3.95 9.83
CA ALA A 68 2.27 -4.95 8.79
C ALA A 68 3.66 -5.58 8.96
N GLN A 69 3.77 -6.88 8.71
CA GLN A 69 4.99 -7.63 8.98
C GLN A 69 5.48 -8.43 7.77
N PRO A 70 6.77 -8.78 7.74
CA PRO A 70 7.38 -9.51 6.63
C PRO A 70 6.70 -10.84 6.34
N GLY A 71 6.57 -11.17 5.05
CA GLY A 71 5.98 -12.42 4.59
C GLY A 71 4.46 -12.44 4.59
N GLU A 72 3.79 -11.37 5.04
CA GLU A 72 2.33 -11.30 5.16
C GLU A 72 1.72 -10.20 4.29
N VAL A 73 0.44 -10.41 3.96
CA VAL A 73 -0.40 -9.43 3.28
C VAL A 73 -1.43 -8.88 4.26
N LEU A 74 -1.35 -7.57 4.53
CA LEU A 74 -2.37 -6.84 5.25
C LEU A 74 -3.40 -6.30 4.25
N ALA A 75 -4.65 -6.75 4.35
CA ALA A 75 -5.76 -6.22 3.56
C ALA A 75 -6.45 -5.07 4.32
N ILE A 76 -6.52 -3.88 3.70
CA ILE A 76 -7.30 -2.74 4.18
C ILE A 76 -8.64 -2.76 3.46
N MET A 77 -9.72 -2.98 4.18
CA MET A 77 -11.08 -3.08 3.62
C MET A 77 -12.02 -2.07 4.27
N GLY A 78 -13.13 -1.81 3.62
CA GLY A 78 -14.18 -0.91 4.12
C GLY A 78 -15.00 -0.30 2.98
N PRO A 79 -16.14 0.34 3.27
CA PRO A 79 -16.97 1.02 2.28
C PRO A 79 -16.21 2.08 1.46
N SER A 80 -16.77 2.48 0.32
CA SER A 80 -16.21 3.58 -0.47
C SER A 80 -16.14 4.87 0.37
N GLY A 81 -15.01 5.60 0.27
CA GLY A 81 -14.81 6.85 1.00
C GLY A 81 -14.50 6.70 2.50
N CYS A 82 -14.34 5.48 3.06
CA CYS A 82 -14.01 5.28 4.47
C CYS A 82 -12.55 5.61 4.85
N GLY A 83 -11.67 5.89 3.88
CA GLY A 83 -10.27 6.27 4.11
C GLY A 83 -9.22 5.23 3.74
N LYS A 84 -9.54 4.13 3.01
CA LYS A 84 -8.58 3.07 2.63
C LYS A 84 -7.35 3.60 1.89
N SER A 85 -7.57 4.26 0.74
CA SER A 85 -6.47 4.84 -0.05
C SER A 85 -5.75 5.95 0.73
N THR A 86 -6.47 6.71 1.56
CA THR A 86 -5.84 7.73 2.43
C THR A 86 -4.91 7.09 3.46
N LEU A 87 -5.30 5.95 4.07
CA LEU A 87 -4.42 5.20 4.97
C LEU A 87 -3.21 4.65 4.21
N LEU A 88 -3.43 4.06 3.04
CA LEU A 88 -2.35 3.53 2.20
C LEU A 88 -1.37 4.63 1.79
N ASP A 89 -1.86 5.80 1.36
CA ASP A 89 -1.04 6.97 1.00
C ASP A 89 -0.27 7.53 2.21
N ALA A 90 -0.92 7.58 3.38
CA ALA A 90 -0.26 8.03 4.62
C ALA A 90 0.92 7.11 4.96
N LEU A 91 0.70 5.79 4.93
CA LEU A 91 1.73 4.79 5.21
C LEU A 91 2.86 4.81 4.18
N ALA A 92 2.54 5.10 2.92
CA ALA A 92 3.51 5.22 1.84
C ALA A 92 4.22 6.59 1.78
N GLY A 93 3.83 7.56 2.64
CA GLY A 93 4.36 8.92 2.63
C GLY A 93 3.97 9.73 1.38
N ARG A 94 2.81 9.45 0.78
CA ARG A 94 2.32 10.04 -0.49
C ARG A 94 1.15 11.02 -0.32
N LEU A 95 0.83 11.41 0.90
CA LEU A 95 -0.26 12.36 1.14
C LEU A 95 -0.03 13.68 0.40
N ALA A 96 -1.11 14.26 -0.12
CA ALA A 96 -1.08 15.58 -0.75
C ALA A 96 -0.61 16.67 0.23
N SER A 97 0.09 17.68 -0.26
CA SER A 97 0.71 18.76 0.55
C SER A 97 -0.28 19.56 1.39
N ASN A 98 -1.56 19.62 1.00
CA ASN A 98 -2.63 20.29 1.74
C ASN A 98 -3.25 19.43 2.86
N THR A 99 -2.85 18.15 2.97
CA THR A 99 -3.32 17.21 3.99
C THR A 99 -2.51 17.38 5.27
N ARG A 100 -3.19 17.35 6.42
CA ARG A 100 -2.53 17.36 7.73
C ARG A 100 -2.56 15.97 8.33
N GLN A 101 -1.39 15.49 8.73
CA GLN A 101 -1.20 14.20 9.39
C GLN A 101 -0.64 14.42 10.79
N SER A 102 -1.07 13.60 11.76
CA SER A 102 -0.47 13.45 13.08
C SER A 102 -0.46 11.97 13.49
N GLY A 103 0.28 11.63 14.54
CA GLY A 103 0.58 10.25 14.91
C GLY A 103 1.92 9.78 14.36
N ASP A 104 2.28 8.54 14.66
CA ASP A 104 3.58 7.98 14.34
C ASP A 104 3.46 6.88 13.28
N ILE A 105 4.30 6.96 12.24
CA ILE A 105 4.54 5.87 11.28
C ILE A 105 6.00 5.48 11.42
N LEU A 106 6.24 4.20 11.69
CA LEU A 106 7.57 3.68 12.03
C LEU A 106 7.91 2.50 11.11
N VAL A 107 9.13 2.51 10.61
CA VAL A 107 9.74 1.43 9.83
C VAL A 107 10.80 0.79 10.71
N ASN A 108 10.65 -0.49 11.02
CA ASN A 108 11.51 -1.20 11.99
C ASN A 108 11.67 -0.41 13.30
N GLY A 109 10.56 0.11 13.86
CA GLY A 109 10.53 0.86 15.10
C GLY A 109 11.09 2.29 15.05
N ARG A 110 11.53 2.78 13.88
CA ARG A 110 12.13 4.12 13.72
C ARG A 110 11.32 5.01 12.80
N LYS A 111 11.25 6.30 13.13
CA LYS A 111 10.74 7.33 12.21
C LYS A 111 11.78 7.56 11.12
N GLN A 112 11.53 7.04 9.94
CA GLN A 112 12.39 7.27 8.78
C GLN A 112 11.56 7.41 7.52
N ALA A 113 12.02 8.24 6.59
CA ALA A 113 11.44 8.32 5.27
C ALA A 113 11.72 7.02 4.50
N LEU A 114 10.74 6.57 3.72
CA LEU A 114 10.93 5.43 2.83
C LEU A 114 11.89 5.83 1.72
N ALA A 115 13.08 5.22 1.69
CA ALA A 115 14.06 5.49 0.66
C ALA A 115 13.62 4.87 -0.68
N PHE A 116 14.06 5.48 -1.79
CA PHE A 116 13.84 4.93 -3.14
C PHE A 116 14.38 3.49 -3.22
N GLY A 117 13.58 2.57 -3.77
CA GLY A 117 13.91 1.15 -3.88
C GLY A 117 13.60 0.32 -2.63
N THR A 118 13.39 0.92 -1.45
CA THR A 118 12.98 0.21 -0.24
C THR A 118 11.48 -0.11 -0.26
N SER A 119 10.69 0.80 -0.82
CA SER A 119 9.25 0.65 -0.99
C SER A 119 8.82 0.92 -2.43
N ALA A 120 7.72 0.32 -2.84
CA ALA A 120 7.04 0.60 -4.09
C ALA A 120 5.54 0.76 -3.88
N TYR A 121 4.89 1.48 -4.79
CA TYR A 121 3.46 1.77 -4.75
C TYR A 121 2.82 1.50 -6.12
N VAL A 122 1.92 0.54 -6.16
CA VAL A 122 1.12 0.22 -7.35
C VAL A 122 -0.20 0.98 -7.25
N THR A 123 -0.42 1.93 -8.15
CA THR A 123 -1.64 2.75 -8.21
C THR A 123 -2.83 1.94 -8.72
N GLN A 124 -4.06 2.41 -8.47
CA GLN A 124 -5.28 1.77 -8.91
C GLN A 124 -5.35 1.66 -10.45
N ASP A 125 -5.00 2.73 -11.16
CA ASP A 125 -5.04 2.79 -12.62
C ASP A 125 -3.73 2.31 -13.24
N ASP A 126 -3.84 1.46 -14.28
CA ASP A 126 -2.70 0.95 -15.04
C ASP A 126 -2.29 1.96 -16.13
N THR A 127 -1.20 2.67 -15.93
CA THR A 127 -0.62 3.61 -16.91
C THR A 127 0.40 2.90 -17.79
N LEU A 128 -0.07 2.05 -18.72
CA LEU A 128 0.79 1.24 -19.58
C LEU A 128 0.80 1.76 -21.02
N MET A 129 1.96 1.70 -21.68
CA MET A 129 2.10 2.02 -23.11
C MET A 129 1.51 0.90 -23.98
N THR A 130 0.39 1.18 -24.64
CA THR A 130 -0.39 0.18 -25.39
C THR A 130 0.31 -0.42 -26.60
N THR A 131 1.31 0.26 -27.15
CA THR A 131 2.08 -0.14 -28.34
C THR A 131 3.20 -1.11 -28.04
N LEU A 132 3.68 -1.13 -26.80
CA LEU A 132 4.79 -1.99 -26.38
C LEU A 132 4.31 -3.40 -26.02
N THR A 133 5.22 -4.36 -26.12
CA THR A 133 5.04 -5.71 -25.56
C THR A 133 5.31 -5.71 -24.05
N VAL A 134 4.91 -6.78 -23.37
CA VAL A 134 5.24 -6.98 -21.95
C VAL A 134 6.74 -6.89 -21.72
N LYS A 135 7.52 -7.63 -22.53
CA LYS A 135 8.98 -7.67 -22.43
C LYS A 135 9.61 -6.28 -22.60
N GLU A 136 9.19 -5.52 -23.61
CA GLU A 136 9.70 -4.18 -23.85
C GLU A 136 9.37 -3.23 -22.70
N THR A 137 8.13 -3.27 -22.19
CA THR A 137 7.68 -2.40 -21.10
C THR A 137 8.47 -2.65 -19.82
N VAL A 138 8.58 -3.91 -19.39
CA VAL A 138 9.31 -4.27 -18.18
C VAL A 138 10.81 -4.01 -18.35
N TYR A 139 11.34 -4.25 -19.55
CA TYR A 139 12.73 -4.03 -19.86
C TYR A 139 13.13 -2.54 -19.84
N TYR A 140 12.34 -1.67 -20.49
CA TYR A 140 12.59 -0.22 -20.41
C TYR A 140 12.45 0.32 -18.97
N SER A 141 11.47 -0.18 -18.24
CA SER A 141 11.31 0.18 -16.83
C SER A 141 12.53 -0.26 -15.99
N ALA A 142 13.08 -1.44 -16.25
CA ALA A 142 14.30 -1.93 -15.60
C ALA A 142 15.52 -1.04 -15.90
N GLN A 143 15.64 -0.55 -17.14
CA GLN A 143 16.74 0.36 -17.50
C GLN A 143 16.66 1.70 -16.76
N LEU A 144 15.44 2.21 -16.53
CA LEU A 144 15.20 3.50 -15.88
C LEU A 144 15.29 3.42 -14.35
N GLN A 145 14.79 2.34 -13.75
CA GLN A 145 14.66 2.22 -12.30
C GLN A 145 15.89 1.59 -11.62
N LEU A 146 16.56 0.65 -12.31
CA LEU A 146 17.70 -0.04 -11.72
C LEU A 146 18.98 0.81 -11.81
N PRO A 147 19.90 0.67 -10.82
CA PRO A 147 21.09 1.49 -10.74
C PRO A 147 21.92 1.50 -12.04
N GLN A 148 22.54 2.63 -12.37
CA GLN A 148 23.40 2.73 -13.55
C GLN A 148 24.65 1.84 -13.47
N SER A 149 25.10 1.52 -12.25
CA SER A 149 26.19 0.57 -12.00
C SER A 149 25.87 -0.87 -12.36
N MET A 150 24.57 -1.23 -12.50
CA MET A 150 24.14 -2.56 -12.88
C MET A 150 24.33 -2.75 -14.41
N PRO A 151 25.08 -3.78 -14.86
CA PRO A 151 25.26 -4.07 -16.28
C PRO A 151 23.92 -4.33 -16.99
N LEU A 152 23.89 -4.06 -18.29
CA LEU A 152 22.67 -4.18 -19.09
C LEU A 152 22.12 -5.61 -19.14
N HIS A 153 23.00 -6.63 -19.13
CA HIS A 153 22.57 -8.03 -19.13
C HIS A 153 21.87 -8.40 -17.81
N GLU A 154 22.36 -7.93 -16.66
CA GLU A 154 21.73 -8.15 -15.36
C GLU A 154 20.36 -7.47 -15.27
N LYS A 155 20.22 -6.26 -15.85
CA LYS A 155 18.91 -5.58 -15.92
C LYS A 155 17.91 -6.36 -16.77
N LYS A 156 18.36 -7.00 -17.87
CA LYS A 156 17.54 -7.88 -18.70
C LYS A 156 17.10 -9.12 -17.94
N GLU A 157 18.04 -9.77 -17.29
CA GLU A 157 17.78 -10.97 -16.48
C GLU A 157 16.77 -10.66 -15.37
N ARG A 158 16.96 -9.55 -14.65
CA ARG A 158 16.02 -9.07 -13.64
C ARG A 158 14.61 -8.85 -14.20
N ALA A 159 14.49 -8.24 -15.38
CA ALA A 159 13.20 -8.04 -16.04
C ALA A 159 12.53 -9.38 -16.40
N GLU A 160 13.29 -10.34 -16.94
CA GLU A 160 12.77 -11.67 -17.29
C GLU A 160 12.37 -12.48 -16.05
N GLU A 161 13.15 -12.44 -14.97
CA GLU A 161 12.80 -13.04 -13.67
C GLU A 161 11.48 -12.48 -13.15
N THR A 162 11.32 -11.14 -13.14
CA THR A 162 10.11 -10.48 -12.66
C THR A 162 8.87 -10.84 -13.49
N ILE A 163 9.01 -10.93 -14.82
CA ILE A 163 7.94 -11.41 -15.71
C ILE A 163 7.56 -12.86 -15.34
N LYS A 164 8.54 -13.70 -15.04
CA LYS A 164 8.33 -15.09 -14.62
C LYS A 164 7.64 -15.18 -13.25
N GLU A 165 8.07 -14.40 -12.27
CA GLU A 165 7.46 -14.33 -10.94
C GLU A 165 5.97 -14.00 -11.03
N MET A 166 5.58 -13.08 -11.93
CA MET A 166 4.18 -12.71 -12.14
C MET A 166 3.42 -13.64 -13.11
N GLY A 167 4.07 -14.70 -13.63
CA GLY A 167 3.44 -15.69 -14.52
C GLY A 167 2.99 -15.11 -15.85
N LEU A 168 3.83 -14.28 -16.45
CA LEU A 168 3.58 -13.62 -17.75
C LEU A 168 4.47 -14.14 -18.88
N GLN A 169 5.16 -15.28 -18.70
CA GLN A 169 6.11 -15.81 -19.69
C GLN A 169 5.47 -16.03 -21.06
N GLU A 170 4.28 -16.64 -21.10
CA GLU A 170 3.56 -16.92 -22.35
C GLU A 170 3.11 -15.63 -23.06
N ALA A 171 2.87 -14.57 -22.31
CA ALA A 171 2.41 -13.28 -22.82
C ALA A 171 3.57 -12.29 -23.08
N MET A 172 4.84 -12.68 -22.84
CA MET A 172 5.95 -11.73 -22.81
C MET A 172 6.15 -10.98 -24.14
N ASN A 173 5.84 -11.61 -25.28
CA ASN A 173 5.92 -11.01 -26.60
C ASN A 173 4.58 -10.44 -27.09
N THR A 174 3.53 -10.50 -26.27
CA THR A 174 2.21 -9.93 -26.59
C THR A 174 2.23 -8.43 -26.31
N ARG A 175 1.65 -7.65 -27.24
CA ARG A 175 1.45 -6.20 -27.01
C ARG A 175 0.45 -5.98 -25.89
N ILE A 176 0.69 -4.93 -25.09
CA ILE A 176 -0.22 -4.52 -24.00
C ILE A 176 -1.61 -4.24 -24.55
N GLY A 177 -1.68 -3.54 -25.70
CA GLY A 177 -2.94 -3.25 -26.34
C GLY A 177 -3.81 -2.26 -25.54
N GLY A 178 -4.80 -1.71 -26.21
CA GLY A 178 -5.69 -0.70 -25.65
C GLY A 178 -7.08 -0.78 -26.28
N TRP A 179 -7.79 0.31 -26.25
CA TRP A 179 -9.16 0.40 -26.78
C TRP A 179 -9.31 -0.09 -28.22
N SER A 180 -8.39 0.29 -29.11
CA SER A 180 -8.42 -0.04 -30.56
C SER A 180 -7.49 -1.18 -30.97
N LEU A 181 -6.63 -1.67 -30.08
CA LEU A 181 -5.65 -2.70 -30.35
C LEU A 181 -5.88 -3.89 -29.42
N LYS A 182 -6.13 -5.07 -30.00
CA LYS A 182 -6.18 -6.31 -29.23
C LYS A 182 -4.84 -6.53 -28.50
N GLY A 183 -4.90 -6.87 -27.23
CA GLY A 183 -3.72 -7.07 -26.39
C GLY A 183 -4.02 -7.95 -25.20
N LEU A 184 -3.40 -7.61 -24.07
CA LEU A 184 -3.51 -8.33 -22.81
C LEU A 184 -4.90 -8.23 -22.19
N SER A 185 -5.28 -9.24 -21.41
CA SER A 185 -6.44 -9.16 -20.51
C SER A 185 -6.20 -8.15 -19.38
N GLY A 186 -7.26 -7.68 -18.71
CA GLY A 186 -7.15 -6.78 -17.56
C GLY A 186 -6.22 -7.33 -16.47
N GLY A 187 -6.38 -8.59 -16.08
CA GLY A 187 -5.52 -9.24 -15.11
C GLY A 187 -4.06 -9.38 -15.55
N GLN A 188 -3.80 -9.54 -16.86
CA GLN A 188 -2.42 -9.52 -17.37
C GLN A 188 -1.83 -8.12 -17.32
N LYS A 189 -2.60 -7.08 -17.69
CA LYS A 189 -2.16 -5.67 -17.58
C LYS A 189 -1.82 -5.32 -16.13
N ARG A 190 -2.69 -5.69 -15.19
CA ARG A 190 -2.45 -5.47 -13.77
C ARG A 190 -1.15 -6.12 -13.30
N ARG A 191 -0.89 -7.35 -13.73
CA ARG A 191 0.37 -8.03 -13.41
C ARG A 191 1.59 -7.35 -14.04
N VAL A 192 1.47 -6.75 -15.23
CA VAL A 192 2.55 -5.93 -15.83
C VAL A 192 2.81 -4.69 -15.00
N SER A 193 1.78 -3.97 -14.54
CA SER A 193 1.94 -2.82 -13.65
C SER A 193 2.67 -3.20 -12.37
N ILE A 194 2.32 -4.33 -11.77
CA ILE A 194 3.02 -4.85 -10.59
C ILE A 194 4.49 -5.22 -10.93
N CYS A 195 4.75 -5.86 -12.09
CA CYS A 195 6.11 -6.15 -12.54
C CYS A 195 7.01 -4.91 -12.53
N ILE A 196 6.51 -3.79 -13.05
CA ILE A 196 7.26 -2.54 -13.11
C ILE A 196 7.68 -2.09 -11.71
N GLU A 197 6.79 -2.17 -10.75
CA GLU A 197 7.03 -1.68 -9.39
C GLU A 197 7.93 -2.62 -8.57
N ILE A 198 7.93 -3.92 -8.83
CA ILE A 198 8.75 -4.89 -8.09
C ILE A 198 10.16 -5.11 -8.66
N LEU A 199 10.53 -4.45 -9.77
CA LEU A 199 11.85 -4.53 -10.41
C LEU A 199 13.01 -4.22 -9.45
N THR A 200 12.84 -3.23 -8.59
CA THR A 200 13.81 -2.82 -7.58
C THR A 200 13.90 -3.77 -6.38
N ARG A 201 13.09 -4.84 -6.37
CA ARG A 201 12.92 -5.77 -5.24
C ARG A 201 12.62 -5.06 -3.92
N PRO A 202 11.55 -4.21 -3.88
CA PRO A 202 11.22 -3.49 -2.66
C PRO A 202 10.84 -4.47 -1.56
N LYS A 203 11.29 -4.18 -0.33
CA LYS A 203 10.91 -4.96 0.86
C LYS A 203 9.51 -4.61 1.38
N LEU A 204 8.99 -3.44 1.01
CA LEU A 204 7.65 -2.95 1.37
C LEU A 204 6.89 -2.59 0.11
N LEU A 205 5.71 -3.18 -0.08
CA LEU A 205 4.88 -2.98 -1.27
C LEU A 205 3.48 -2.50 -0.88
N PHE A 206 3.09 -1.38 -1.43
CA PHE A 206 1.74 -0.82 -1.31
C PHE A 206 0.96 -1.07 -2.60
N LEU A 207 -0.26 -1.58 -2.47
CA LEU A 207 -1.13 -1.91 -3.60
C LEU A 207 -2.48 -1.23 -3.42
N ASP A 208 -2.82 -0.28 -4.29
CA ASP A 208 -4.13 0.36 -4.26
C ASP A 208 -5.08 -0.37 -5.21
N GLU A 209 -6.07 -1.02 -4.64
CA GLU A 209 -7.11 -1.83 -5.31
C GLU A 209 -6.56 -2.76 -6.43
N PRO A 210 -5.63 -3.69 -6.12
CA PRO A 210 -4.98 -4.51 -7.14
C PRO A 210 -5.92 -5.44 -7.92
N THR A 211 -7.15 -5.61 -7.46
CA THR A 211 -8.18 -6.46 -8.06
C THR A 211 -9.34 -5.70 -8.70
N SER A 212 -9.29 -4.36 -8.70
CA SER A 212 -10.36 -3.53 -9.26
C SER A 212 -10.50 -3.76 -10.77
N GLY A 213 -11.75 -3.90 -11.23
CA GLY A 213 -12.05 -4.12 -12.65
C GLY A 213 -11.68 -5.51 -13.20
N LEU A 214 -11.31 -6.45 -12.34
CA LEU A 214 -10.98 -7.83 -12.71
C LEU A 214 -12.13 -8.78 -12.35
N ASP A 215 -12.30 -9.84 -13.14
CA ASP A 215 -13.15 -10.98 -12.76
C ASP A 215 -12.55 -11.77 -11.58
N SER A 216 -13.35 -12.67 -10.98
CA SER A 216 -12.94 -13.44 -9.79
C SER A 216 -11.70 -14.28 -10.04
N ALA A 217 -11.57 -14.92 -11.20
CA ALA A 217 -10.44 -15.77 -11.52
C ALA A 217 -9.16 -14.95 -11.70
N ALA A 218 -9.24 -13.82 -12.44
CA ALA A 218 -8.10 -12.91 -12.61
C ALA A 218 -7.67 -12.30 -11.26
N SER A 219 -8.63 -11.88 -10.43
CA SER A 219 -8.37 -11.36 -9.08
C SER A 219 -7.64 -12.37 -8.20
N TYR A 220 -8.11 -13.62 -8.20
CA TYR A 220 -7.45 -14.72 -7.48
C TYR A 220 -6.01 -14.94 -7.98
N HIS A 221 -5.81 -15.00 -9.30
CA HIS A 221 -4.48 -15.20 -9.86
C HIS A 221 -3.52 -14.06 -9.53
N VAL A 222 -3.97 -12.80 -9.56
CA VAL A 222 -3.16 -11.64 -9.18
C VAL A 222 -2.77 -11.74 -7.70
N MET A 223 -3.76 -11.92 -6.80
CA MET A 223 -3.49 -11.97 -5.35
C MET A 223 -2.63 -13.16 -4.96
N ASN A 224 -2.85 -14.34 -5.53
CA ASN A 224 -2.03 -15.52 -5.26
C ASN A 224 -0.55 -15.29 -5.67
N ARG A 225 -0.27 -14.55 -6.76
CA ARG A 225 1.11 -14.19 -7.14
C ARG A 225 1.72 -13.21 -6.14
N ILE A 226 0.95 -12.20 -5.70
CA ILE A 226 1.38 -11.22 -4.71
C ILE A 226 1.76 -11.92 -3.39
N ILE A 227 0.94 -12.86 -2.92
CA ILE A 227 1.20 -13.61 -1.69
C ILE A 227 2.45 -14.49 -1.80
N LYS A 228 2.63 -15.17 -2.93
CA LYS A 228 3.86 -15.93 -3.17
C LYS A 228 5.10 -15.07 -3.09
N ILE A 229 5.07 -13.87 -3.68
CA ILE A 229 6.18 -12.90 -3.60
C ILE A 229 6.40 -12.44 -2.16
N ALA A 230 5.32 -12.18 -1.40
CA ALA A 230 5.43 -11.81 0.01
C ALA A 230 6.19 -12.88 0.81
N GLN A 231 5.76 -14.13 0.68
CA GLN A 231 6.29 -15.26 1.45
C GLN A 231 7.72 -15.66 1.03
N GLN A 232 8.01 -15.67 -0.28
CA GLN A 232 9.31 -16.10 -0.80
C GLN A 232 10.43 -15.12 -0.43
N ASP A 233 10.15 -13.82 -0.51
CA ASP A 233 11.16 -12.77 -0.33
C ASP A 233 11.02 -12.04 1.01
N MET A 234 10.17 -12.54 1.92
CA MET A 234 9.85 -11.89 3.19
C MET A 234 9.48 -10.40 3.01
N ARG A 235 8.70 -10.11 1.97
CA ARG A 235 8.21 -8.74 1.70
C ARG A 235 6.99 -8.45 2.54
N THR A 236 6.90 -7.22 3.02
CA THR A 236 5.71 -6.71 3.71
C THR A 236 4.79 -6.07 2.69
N ILE A 237 3.55 -6.53 2.61
CA ILE A 237 2.58 -6.04 1.64
C ILE A 237 1.36 -5.46 2.35
N VAL A 238 0.99 -4.25 1.95
CA VAL A 238 -0.24 -3.57 2.40
C VAL A 238 -1.09 -3.29 1.16
N ALA A 239 -2.30 -3.84 1.13
CA ALA A 239 -3.20 -3.70 0.00
C ALA A 239 -4.55 -3.12 0.40
N SER A 240 -5.02 -2.08 -0.28
CA SER A 240 -6.42 -1.70 -0.22
C SER A 240 -7.24 -2.66 -1.09
N ILE A 241 -8.32 -3.21 -0.55
CA ILE A 241 -9.14 -4.20 -1.24
C ILE A 241 -10.60 -3.75 -1.22
N HIS A 242 -11.22 -3.78 -2.40
CA HIS A 242 -12.63 -3.50 -2.56
C HIS A 242 -13.38 -4.78 -2.92
N GLN A 243 -14.33 -5.22 -2.08
CA GLN A 243 -15.25 -6.35 -2.30
C GLN A 243 -14.57 -7.62 -2.89
N PRO A 244 -13.66 -8.29 -2.18
CA PRO A 244 -13.02 -9.50 -2.66
C PRO A 244 -14.01 -10.67 -2.73
N SER A 245 -13.82 -11.60 -3.68
CA SER A 245 -14.51 -12.90 -3.64
C SER A 245 -14.08 -13.69 -2.40
N SER A 246 -14.84 -14.74 -2.04
CA SER A 246 -14.51 -15.56 -0.87
C SER A 246 -13.12 -16.18 -1.00
N GLU A 247 -12.76 -16.67 -2.18
CA GLU A 247 -11.45 -17.27 -2.45
C GLU A 247 -10.29 -16.25 -2.31
N VAL A 248 -10.53 -15.00 -2.69
CA VAL A 248 -9.54 -13.93 -2.51
C VAL A 248 -9.45 -13.51 -1.05
N PHE A 249 -10.58 -13.44 -0.34
CA PHE A 249 -10.62 -13.08 1.08
C PHE A 249 -9.86 -14.09 1.96
N GLU A 250 -9.97 -15.37 1.68
CA GLU A 250 -9.26 -16.45 2.40
C GLU A 250 -7.72 -16.38 2.24
N LEU A 251 -7.23 -15.66 1.23
CA LEU A 251 -5.80 -15.49 1.01
C LEU A 251 -5.13 -14.49 1.95
N PHE A 252 -5.88 -13.67 2.70
CA PHE A 252 -5.30 -12.63 3.54
C PHE A 252 -4.96 -13.13 4.94
N ASP A 253 -3.77 -12.79 5.43
CA ASP A 253 -3.33 -13.11 6.78
C ASP A 253 -4.00 -12.19 7.80
N ASN A 254 -3.93 -10.88 7.55
CA ASN A 254 -4.44 -9.85 8.42
C ASN A 254 -5.41 -8.90 7.71
N LEU A 255 -6.42 -8.48 8.44
CA LEU A 255 -7.46 -7.57 7.99
C LEU A 255 -7.46 -6.29 8.83
N CYS A 256 -7.46 -5.14 8.16
CA CYS A 256 -7.79 -3.83 8.72
C CYS A 256 -9.12 -3.37 8.12
N LEU A 257 -10.19 -3.46 8.90
CA LEU A 257 -11.53 -3.07 8.45
C LEU A 257 -11.83 -1.65 8.95
N LEU A 258 -12.11 -0.75 8.02
CA LEU A 258 -12.37 0.67 8.29
C LEU A 258 -13.80 1.05 7.97
N SER A 259 -14.35 1.95 8.76
CA SER A 259 -15.61 2.64 8.42
C SER A 259 -15.56 4.07 8.93
N TYR A 260 -15.88 5.03 8.07
CA TYR A 260 -15.88 6.47 8.37
C TYR A 260 -14.66 6.96 9.14
N GLY A 261 -13.46 6.49 8.71
CA GLY A 261 -12.19 6.91 9.32
C GLY A 261 -11.82 6.20 10.64
N LYS A 262 -12.64 5.25 11.12
CA LYS A 262 -12.41 4.50 12.36
C LYS A 262 -12.10 3.05 12.08
N THR A 263 -11.34 2.42 12.98
CA THR A 263 -11.06 0.98 12.92
C THR A 263 -12.26 0.21 13.49
N ILE A 264 -12.87 -0.63 12.65
CA ILE A 264 -13.92 -1.58 13.05
C ILE A 264 -13.31 -2.86 13.59
N TYR A 265 -12.26 -3.33 12.91
CA TYR A 265 -11.53 -4.53 13.29
C TYR A 265 -10.11 -4.47 12.73
N PHE A 266 -9.14 -4.90 13.52
CA PHE A 266 -7.78 -5.16 13.06
C PHE A 266 -7.29 -6.47 13.70
N GLY A 267 -6.85 -7.41 12.87
CA GLY A 267 -6.35 -8.70 13.33
C GLY A 267 -6.36 -9.75 12.24
N SER A 268 -6.21 -11.04 12.64
CA SER A 268 -6.28 -12.15 11.68
C SER A 268 -7.62 -12.17 10.94
N SER A 269 -7.59 -12.35 9.62
CA SER A 269 -8.79 -12.46 8.78
C SER A 269 -9.70 -13.62 9.22
N SER A 270 -9.11 -14.74 9.68
CA SER A 270 -9.84 -15.91 10.16
C SER A 270 -10.67 -15.67 11.42
N LYS A 271 -10.26 -14.73 12.30
CA LYS A 271 -10.98 -14.36 13.53
C LYS A 271 -12.05 -13.30 13.34
N ALA A 272 -12.08 -12.64 12.18
CA ALA A 272 -13.04 -11.56 11.93
C ALA A 272 -14.50 -12.04 12.02
N ASN A 273 -14.79 -13.26 11.54
CA ASN A 273 -16.15 -13.81 11.58
C ASN A 273 -16.63 -14.04 13.02
N GLU A 274 -15.77 -14.54 13.90
CA GLU A 274 -16.06 -14.71 15.32
C GLU A 274 -16.30 -13.36 16.01
N PHE A 275 -15.49 -12.34 15.72
CA PHE A 275 -15.66 -11.00 16.24
C PHE A 275 -17.03 -10.40 15.88
N PHE A 276 -17.45 -10.52 14.60
CA PHE A 276 -18.76 -10.04 14.18
C PHE A 276 -19.91 -10.84 14.84
N ALA A 277 -19.77 -12.14 14.95
CA ALA A 277 -20.78 -13.00 15.57
C ALA A 277 -21.02 -12.69 17.06
N ILE A 278 -19.96 -12.52 17.84
CA ILE A 278 -20.02 -12.17 19.27
C ILE A 278 -20.72 -10.82 19.48
N ASN A 279 -20.54 -9.88 18.54
CA ASN A 279 -21.13 -8.54 18.61
C ASN A 279 -22.56 -8.46 18.06
N GLY A 280 -23.20 -9.60 17.76
CA GLY A 280 -24.59 -9.65 17.30
C GLY A 280 -24.77 -9.53 15.79
N PHE A 281 -23.68 -9.63 15.00
CA PHE A 281 -23.70 -9.57 13.55
C PHE A 281 -23.13 -10.85 12.91
N PRO A 282 -23.69 -12.05 13.20
CA PRO A 282 -23.18 -13.30 12.65
C PRO A 282 -23.31 -13.32 11.12
N CYS A 283 -22.29 -13.80 10.43
CA CYS A 283 -22.34 -13.98 8.99
C CYS A 283 -23.33 -15.11 8.65
N PRO A 284 -24.37 -14.85 7.81
CA PRO A 284 -25.31 -15.90 7.40
C PRO A 284 -24.58 -17.02 6.65
N TYR A 285 -25.07 -18.24 6.84
CA TYR A 285 -24.58 -19.39 6.10
C TYR A 285 -24.72 -19.15 4.58
N MET A 286 -23.71 -19.54 3.80
CA MET A 286 -23.59 -19.30 2.35
C MET A 286 -23.42 -17.83 1.90
N ARG A 287 -23.15 -16.91 2.78
CA ARG A 287 -22.80 -15.54 2.41
C ARG A 287 -21.29 -15.35 2.44
N ASN A 288 -20.76 -14.57 1.45
CA ASN A 288 -19.38 -14.15 1.48
C ASN A 288 -19.12 -13.29 2.75
N PRO A 289 -18.18 -13.66 3.63
CA PRO A 289 -17.89 -12.90 4.84
C PRO A 289 -17.51 -11.44 4.56
N SER A 290 -16.70 -11.18 3.53
CA SER A 290 -16.29 -9.82 3.17
C SER A 290 -17.49 -8.93 2.81
N ASP A 291 -18.44 -9.44 2.02
CA ASP A 291 -19.66 -8.72 1.66
C ASP A 291 -20.56 -8.47 2.88
N HIS A 292 -20.62 -9.46 3.77
CA HIS A 292 -21.39 -9.33 5.02
C HIS A 292 -20.81 -8.20 5.90
N TYR A 293 -19.50 -8.18 6.10
CA TYR A 293 -18.86 -7.12 6.89
C TYR A 293 -19.09 -5.74 6.28
N LEU A 294 -18.82 -5.60 4.97
CA LEU A 294 -18.98 -4.32 4.28
C LEU A 294 -20.42 -3.82 4.32
N ARG A 295 -21.42 -4.70 4.19
CA ARG A 295 -22.83 -4.34 4.29
C ARG A 295 -23.20 -3.87 5.70
N THR A 296 -22.72 -4.57 6.74
CA THR A 296 -23.01 -4.25 8.15
C THR A 296 -22.52 -2.86 8.54
N ILE A 297 -21.40 -2.39 7.95
CA ILE A 297 -20.73 -1.13 8.30
C ILE A 297 -20.93 -0.01 7.27
N ASN A 298 -21.84 -0.17 6.31
CA ASN A 298 -22.11 0.83 5.27
C ASN A 298 -23.51 1.40 5.42
N LYS A 299 -23.61 2.70 5.75
CA LYS A 299 -24.87 3.44 5.95
C LYS A 299 -25.71 3.56 4.67
N ASP A 300 -25.12 3.38 3.50
CA ASP A 300 -25.87 3.47 2.23
C ASP A 300 -26.95 2.38 2.12
N PHE A 301 -26.79 1.27 2.86
CA PHE A 301 -27.78 0.19 2.90
C PHE A 301 -28.97 0.49 3.81
N ASP A 302 -28.88 1.41 4.77
CA ASP A 302 -29.99 1.78 5.67
C ASP A 302 -31.20 2.28 4.87
N ASN A 303 -30.97 3.06 3.82
CA ASN A 303 -32.04 3.64 2.98
C ASN A 303 -32.82 2.63 2.16
N ILE A 304 -32.26 1.44 1.93
CA ILE A 304 -32.88 0.38 1.11
C ILE A 304 -33.80 -0.51 1.96
N GLU A 305 -33.51 -0.63 3.24
CA GLU A 305 -34.17 -1.58 4.15
C GLU A 305 -35.38 -0.99 4.89
N GLU A 306 -35.54 0.33 4.95
CA GLU A 306 -36.72 1.00 5.53
C GLU A 306 -38.04 0.61 4.86
N GLY A 307 -38.01 0.07 3.61
CA GLY A 307 -39.15 -0.43 2.87
C GLY A 307 -39.67 -1.81 3.29
N PHE A 308 -38.96 -2.58 4.12
CA PHE A 308 -39.27 -4.00 4.40
C PHE A 308 -39.65 -4.31 5.85
N GLY A 309 -39.89 -3.34 6.70
CA GLY A 309 -40.59 -3.49 7.99
C GLY A 309 -39.97 -4.45 9.01
N LYS A 310 -38.65 -4.74 8.95
CA LYS A 310 -37.93 -5.49 9.99
C LYS A 310 -37.19 -4.53 10.91
N ASN A 311 -37.17 -4.84 12.22
CA ASN A 311 -36.34 -4.19 13.23
C ASN A 311 -34.84 -4.41 12.91
N ILE A 312 -34.31 -3.67 11.92
CA ILE A 312 -32.92 -3.76 11.52
C ILE A 312 -32.17 -2.71 12.35
N ILE A 313 -31.12 -3.16 13.01
CA ILE A 313 -30.18 -2.26 13.70
C ILE A 313 -29.59 -1.36 12.63
N SER A 314 -29.76 -0.02 12.75
CA SER A 314 -29.19 0.90 11.79
C SER A 314 -27.67 0.72 11.71
N SER A 315 -27.09 0.82 10.49
CA SER A 315 -25.64 0.67 10.28
C SER A 315 -24.83 1.64 11.15
N SER A 316 -25.40 2.81 11.50
CA SER A 316 -24.74 3.75 12.43
C SER A 316 -24.55 3.13 13.82
N LYS A 317 -25.60 2.49 14.38
CA LYS A 317 -25.50 1.80 15.67
C LYS A 317 -24.57 0.58 15.60
N ALA A 318 -24.62 -0.16 14.49
CA ALA A 318 -23.72 -1.29 14.26
C ALA A 318 -22.24 -0.85 14.25
N ILE A 319 -21.92 0.24 13.56
CA ILE A 319 -20.59 0.84 13.52
C ILE A 319 -20.12 1.24 14.92
N ASP A 320 -20.95 1.99 15.65
CA ASP A 320 -20.59 2.45 17.01
C ASP A 320 -20.38 1.25 17.97
N THR A 321 -21.25 0.23 17.91
CA THR A 321 -21.10 -0.99 18.71
C THR A 321 -19.80 -1.72 18.38
N LEU A 322 -19.49 -1.91 17.09
CA LEU A 322 -18.28 -2.63 16.65
C LEU A 322 -17.02 -1.87 16.99
N VAL A 323 -16.98 -0.52 16.84
CA VAL A 323 -15.84 0.31 17.23
C VAL A 323 -15.57 0.18 18.73
N MET A 324 -16.60 0.37 19.58
CA MET A 324 -16.44 0.26 21.05
C MET A 324 -16.01 -1.14 21.47
N SER A 325 -16.58 -2.17 20.85
CA SER A 325 -16.20 -3.56 21.12
C SER A 325 -14.77 -3.87 20.67
N TYR A 326 -14.35 -3.36 19.51
CA TYR A 326 -12.97 -3.52 19.08
C TYR A 326 -11.97 -2.85 20.01
N GLU A 327 -12.24 -1.61 20.46
CA GLU A 327 -11.36 -0.87 21.38
C GLU A 327 -11.12 -1.58 22.72
N SER A 328 -12.13 -2.33 23.19
CA SER A 328 -12.05 -3.15 24.41
C SER A 328 -11.64 -4.60 24.18
N SER A 329 -11.45 -5.02 22.92
CA SER A 329 -11.16 -6.41 22.57
C SER A 329 -9.72 -6.81 22.82
N GLU A 330 -9.51 -8.13 22.98
CA GLU A 330 -8.18 -8.72 22.99
C GLU A 330 -7.41 -8.46 21.69
N ALA A 331 -8.10 -8.40 20.56
CA ALA A 331 -7.50 -8.08 19.26
C ALA A 331 -6.84 -6.69 19.28
N CYS A 332 -7.51 -5.67 19.82
CA CYS A 332 -6.94 -4.33 19.97
C CYS A 332 -5.74 -4.31 20.93
N LEU A 333 -5.81 -5.03 22.05
CA LEU A 333 -4.68 -5.15 22.99
C LEU A 333 -3.47 -5.82 22.32
N ASN A 334 -3.69 -6.88 21.56
CA ASN A 334 -2.65 -7.58 20.81
C ASN A 334 -1.98 -6.67 19.77
N VAL A 335 -2.76 -5.85 19.04
CA VAL A 335 -2.22 -4.87 18.09
C VAL A 335 -1.36 -3.84 18.80
N ARG A 336 -1.84 -3.26 19.91
CA ARG A 336 -1.06 -2.29 20.71
C ARG A 336 0.24 -2.88 21.23
N GLN A 337 0.20 -4.11 21.75
CA GLN A 337 1.38 -4.82 22.24
C GLN A 337 2.36 -5.13 21.09
N LYS A 338 1.86 -5.57 19.93
CA LYS A 338 2.69 -5.85 18.75
C LYS A 338 3.38 -4.59 18.24
N VAL A 339 2.64 -3.45 18.14
CA VAL A 339 3.22 -2.15 17.78
C VAL A 339 4.33 -1.76 18.74
N LEU A 340 4.13 -1.90 20.07
CA LEU A 340 5.16 -1.63 21.08
C LEU A 340 6.39 -2.54 20.92
N THR A 341 6.19 -3.83 20.66
CA THR A 341 7.28 -4.78 20.44
C THR A 341 8.11 -4.43 19.19
N ILE A 342 7.45 -3.99 18.11
CA ILE A 342 8.13 -3.54 16.89
C ILE A 342 8.94 -2.25 17.16
N CYS A 343 8.45 -1.37 18.03
CA CYS A 343 9.15 -0.14 18.41
C CYS A 343 10.40 -0.39 19.29
N GLN A 344 10.52 -1.56 19.90
CA GLN A 344 11.66 -1.92 20.75
C GLN A 344 12.77 -2.67 20.01
N LYS A 345 12.51 -3.11 18.76
CA LYS A 345 13.51 -3.71 17.86
C LYS A 345 14.31 -2.63 17.15
#